data_374035c39d6137c246fc4d96e39a3c14
#
_entry.id   374035c39d6137c246fc4d96e39a3c14
#
_cell.length_a   1.000
_cell.length_b   1.000
_cell.length_c   1.000
_cell.angle_alpha   90.00
_cell.angle_beta   90.00
_cell.angle_gamma   90.00
#
_symmetry.space_group_name_H-M   'P 1'
#
loop_
_entity.id
_entity.type
_entity.pdbx_description
1 polymer ?
#
loop_
_entity_poly.entity_id
_entity_poly.type
_entity_poly.pdbx_seq_one_letter_code
_entity_poly.pdbx_strand_id
1 'polypeptide(L)'
;MSYEIDATHSSVDFKIRHLGISWVRGSFTDFAGTIEVDSENVKKSSIEVVIQATSVDTRSEGRDKHLRTADFFNVEAFPTITFKSTGLRKRKDGTYTVAGNLTMLGKSRKITAILTDAGEADGMKGEKRRGGELAELVINRSDFGMGNMVGPIGDDVHIFLSFEAVKK
;
A
#
# COMPACT_ATOMS: atom_id res chain seq x y z
N MET A 1 -13.86 1.48 -16.63
CA MET A 1 -14.43 2.28 -15.52
C MET A 1 -13.29 2.75 -14.66
N SER A 2 -13.22 4.03 -14.38
CA SER A 2 -12.12 4.67 -13.63
C SER A 2 -12.61 5.11 -12.24
N TYR A 3 -11.81 4.85 -11.23
CA TYR A 3 -12.08 5.24 -9.84
C TYR A 3 -10.84 5.94 -9.27
N GLU A 4 -11.05 6.94 -8.44
CA GLU A 4 -10.01 7.64 -7.70
C GLU A 4 -10.11 7.28 -6.21
N ILE A 5 -9.00 6.87 -5.61
CA ILE A 5 -8.96 6.48 -4.19
C ILE A 5 -9.30 7.69 -3.32
N ASP A 6 -10.28 7.51 -2.44
CA ASP A 6 -10.65 8.49 -1.42
C ASP A 6 -9.81 8.25 -0.16
N ALA A 7 -8.78 9.06 0.04
CA ALA A 7 -7.88 8.91 1.17
C ALA A 7 -8.56 9.09 2.54
N THR A 8 -9.72 9.77 2.58
CA THR A 8 -10.49 9.95 3.83
C THR A 8 -11.11 8.64 4.33
N HIS A 9 -11.47 7.74 3.40
CA HIS A 9 -12.08 6.45 3.69
C HIS A 9 -11.17 5.25 3.36
N SER A 10 -9.88 5.50 3.23
CA SER A 10 -8.89 4.48 2.90
C SER A 10 -7.73 4.51 3.90
N SER A 11 -7.03 3.40 4.03
CA SER A 11 -5.86 3.32 4.89
C SER A 11 -4.72 2.54 4.24
N VAL A 12 -3.49 2.95 4.55
CA VAL A 12 -2.25 2.25 4.21
C VAL A 12 -1.49 2.05 5.51
N ASP A 13 -1.57 0.85 6.06
CA ASP A 13 -1.07 0.52 7.38
C ASP A 13 0.03 -0.55 7.32
N PHE A 14 0.90 -0.55 8.31
CA PHE A 14 1.93 -1.57 8.43
C PHE A 14 2.21 -1.92 9.90
N LYS A 15 2.80 -3.09 10.12
CA LYS A 15 3.39 -3.48 11.40
C LYS A 15 4.74 -4.16 11.18
N ILE A 16 5.61 -4.03 12.16
CA ILE A 16 6.96 -4.61 12.17
C ILE A 16 7.32 -5.06 13.58
N ARG A 17 8.12 -6.12 13.71
CA ARG A 17 8.61 -6.58 14.99
C ARG A 17 9.68 -5.64 15.56
N HIS A 18 9.60 -5.42 16.88
CA HIS A 18 10.62 -4.76 17.68
C HIS A 18 11.16 -5.71 18.72
N LEU A 19 12.46 -5.97 18.69
CA LEU A 19 13.20 -6.91 19.56
C LEU A 19 12.61 -8.35 19.56
N GLY A 20 11.84 -8.71 18.55
CA GLY A 20 11.17 -10.00 18.47
C GLY A 20 10.02 -10.21 19.47
N ILE A 21 9.71 -9.23 20.33
CA ILE A 21 8.75 -9.37 21.44
C ILE A 21 7.50 -8.52 21.32
N SER A 22 7.50 -7.47 20.48
CA SER A 22 6.35 -6.59 20.31
C SER A 22 6.18 -6.18 18.84
N TRP A 23 5.04 -5.58 18.53
CA TRP A 23 4.74 -5.00 17.25
C TRP A 23 4.71 -3.48 17.33
N VAL A 24 5.45 -2.82 16.44
CA VAL A 24 5.26 -1.41 16.13
C VAL A 24 4.33 -1.31 14.93
N ARG A 25 3.29 -0.50 15.04
CA ARG A 25 2.33 -0.21 13.97
C ARG A 25 2.50 1.21 13.48
N GLY A 26 2.27 1.40 12.21
CA GLY A 26 2.27 2.73 11.60
C GLY A 26 1.37 2.78 10.38
N SER A 27 1.21 3.97 9.87
CA SER A 27 0.45 4.27 8.65
C SER A 27 1.17 5.32 7.81
N PHE A 28 0.75 5.44 6.56
CA PHE A 28 1.02 6.60 5.73
C PHE A 28 -0.28 7.38 5.55
N THR A 29 -0.27 8.66 5.89
CA THR A 29 -1.49 9.48 5.93
C THR A 29 -1.74 10.29 4.67
N ASP A 30 -0.77 10.35 3.75
CA ASP A 30 -0.86 11.06 2.48
C ASP A 30 -0.54 10.12 1.32
N PHE A 31 -1.56 9.75 0.58
CA PHE A 31 -1.48 8.87 -0.58
C PHE A 31 -2.63 9.18 -1.54
N ALA A 32 -2.43 8.82 -2.81
CA ALA A 32 -3.43 8.90 -3.85
C ALA A 32 -3.31 7.68 -4.77
N GLY A 33 -4.36 7.38 -5.51
CA GLY A 33 -4.31 6.27 -6.46
C GLY A 33 -5.52 6.21 -7.37
N THR A 34 -5.37 5.44 -8.43
CA THR A 34 -6.42 5.18 -9.41
C THR A 34 -6.61 3.67 -9.62
N ILE A 35 -7.85 3.30 -9.84
CA ILE A 35 -8.23 1.92 -10.14
C ILE A 35 -9.01 1.94 -11.45
N GLU A 36 -8.47 1.29 -12.48
CA GLU A 36 -9.17 1.05 -13.74
C GLU A 36 -9.78 -0.35 -13.72
N VAL A 37 -11.08 -0.44 -13.91
CA VAL A 37 -11.81 -1.70 -13.93
C VAL A 37 -12.35 -1.97 -15.32
N ASP A 38 -11.89 -3.06 -15.94
CA ASP A 38 -12.47 -3.63 -17.14
C ASP A 38 -13.36 -4.82 -16.75
N SER A 39 -14.68 -4.66 -16.91
CA SER A 39 -15.67 -5.65 -16.50
C SER A 39 -15.70 -6.89 -17.42
N GLU A 40 -15.21 -6.75 -18.65
CA GLU A 40 -15.18 -7.84 -19.62
C GLU A 40 -13.87 -8.63 -19.55
N ASN A 41 -12.79 -7.94 -19.19
CA ASN A 41 -11.46 -8.55 -19.15
C ASN A 41 -10.64 -8.03 -17.97
N VAL A 42 -10.69 -8.72 -16.84
CA VAL A 42 -9.96 -8.34 -15.61
C VAL A 42 -8.45 -8.13 -15.83
N LYS A 43 -7.86 -8.77 -16.84
CA LYS A 43 -6.43 -8.59 -17.16
C LYS A 43 -6.09 -7.19 -17.67
N LYS A 44 -7.10 -6.44 -18.15
CA LYS A 44 -6.96 -5.04 -18.56
C LYS A 44 -7.21 -4.06 -17.43
N SER A 45 -7.66 -4.53 -16.28
CA SER A 45 -7.77 -3.71 -15.08
C SER A 45 -6.40 -3.35 -14.54
N SER A 46 -6.28 -2.18 -13.91
CA SER A 46 -5.02 -1.71 -13.33
C SER A 46 -5.23 -0.95 -12.02
N ILE A 47 -4.20 -0.94 -11.19
CA ILE A 47 -4.14 -0.23 -9.93
C ILE A 47 -2.82 0.52 -9.87
N GLU A 48 -2.88 1.81 -9.62
CA GLU A 48 -1.70 2.65 -9.39
C GLU A 48 -1.90 3.42 -8.08
N VAL A 49 -0.88 3.40 -7.21
CA VAL A 49 -0.87 4.11 -5.93
C VAL A 49 0.44 4.86 -5.77
N VAL A 50 0.35 6.09 -5.29
CA VAL A 50 1.48 6.93 -4.90
C VAL A 50 1.31 7.32 -3.45
N ILE A 51 2.33 7.04 -2.62
CA ILE A 51 2.36 7.34 -1.20
C ILE A 51 3.46 8.37 -0.96
N GLN A 52 3.16 9.42 -0.21
CA GLN A 52 4.15 10.38 0.25
C GLN A 52 4.91 9.76 1.44
N ALA A 53 6.18 9.40 1.26
CA ALA A 53 6.96 8.72 2.29
C ALA A 53 7.10 9.57 3.57
N THR A 54 7.10 10.90 3.45
CA THR A 54 7.14 11.82 4.58
C THR A 54 5.93 11.72 5.49
N SER A 55 4.81 11.16 5.01
CA SER A 55 3.56 11.01 5.77
C SER A 55 3.55 9.83 6.74
N VAL A 56 4.67 9.14 6.91
CA VAL A 56 4.79 8.05 7.89
C VAL A 56 4.41 8.54 9.29
N ASP A 57 3.54 7.79 9.94
CA ASP A 57 3.03 8.06 11.29
C ASP A 57 2.99 6.78 12.11
N THR A 58 3.82 6.71 13.15
CA THR A 58 3.87 5.60 14.10
C THR A 58 3.41 6.05 15.51
N ARG A 59 2.77 7.20 15.63
CA ARG A 59 2.34 7.83 16.90
C ARG A 59 3.51 8.18 17.84
N SER A 60 4.69 8.40 17.27
CA SER A 60 5.90 8.82 17.99
C SER A 60 6.66 9.79 17.10
N GLU A 61 6.58 11.08 17.41
CA GLU A 61 7.21 12.13 16.61
C GLU A 61 8.72 11.92 16.45
N GLY A 62 9.41 11.54 17.52
CA GLY A 62 10.86 11.27 17.49
C GLY A 62 11.20 10.08 16.59
N ARG A 63 10.42 9.01 16.64
CA ARG A 63 10.60 7.86 15.75
C ARG A 63 10.27 8.22 14.32
N ASP A 64 9.18 8.92 14.07
CA ASP A 64 8.77 9.31 12.71
C ASP A 64 9.80 10.23 12.07
N LYS A 65 10.38 11.15 12.84
CA LYS A 65 11.50 11.99 12.40
C LYS A 65 12.70 11.15 11.96
N HIS A 66 13.07 10.13 12.75
CA HIS A 66 14.16 9.20 12.41
C HIS A 66 13.83 8.35 11.18
N LEU A 67 12.59 7.87 11.05
CA LEU A 67 12.15 7.10 9.89
C LEU A 67 12.27 7.88 8.58
N ARG A 68 12.15 9.20 8.60
CA ARG A 68 12.29 10.06 7.41
C ARG A 68 13.74 10.25 6.97
N THR A 69 14.71 9.95 7.82
CA THR A 69 16.14 10.12 7.51
C THR A 69 16.68 9.05 6.56
N ALA A 70 17.93 9.24 6.12
CA ALA A 70 18.65 8.29 5.28
C ALA A 70 18.85 6.90 5.91
N ASP A 71 18.66 6.77 7.23
CA ASP A 71 18.68 5.48 7.93
C ASP A 71 17.51 4.59 7.54
N PHE A 72 16.39 5.16 7.07
CA PHE A 72 15.16 4.45 6.72
C PHE A 72 14.59 4.89 5.38
N PHE A 73 13.56 5.74 5.36
CA PHE A 73 12.88 6.09 4.10
C PHE A 73 13.62 7.11 3.24
N ASN A 74 14.55 7.87 3.82
CA ASN A 74 15.32 8.89 3.09
C ASN A 74 14.43 9.77 2.20
N VAL A 75 13.45 10.41 2.81
CA VAL A 75 12.37 11.10 2.08
C VAL A 75 12.84 12.32 1.26
N GLU A 76 14.01 12.90 1.59
CA GLU A 76 14.60 13.99 0.82
C GLU A 76 15.05 13.51 -0.57
N ALA A 77 15.68 12.34 -0.63
CA ALA A 77 16.13 11.75 -1.90
C ALA A 77 15.03 10.94 -2.60
N PHE A 78 14.14 10.31 -1.83
CA PHE A 78 13.08 9.43 -2.33
C PHE A 78 11.73 9.79 -1.70
N PRO A 79 11.09 10.86 -2.17
CA PRO A 79 9.87 11.41 -1.52
C PRO A 79 8.64 10.51 -1.64
N THR A 80 8.63 9.57 -2.60
CA THR A 80 7.44 8.74 -2.87
C THR A 80 7.75 7.25 -2.80
N ILE A 81 6.72 6.50 -2.40
CA ILE A 81 6.62 5.05 -2.56
C ILE A 81 5.51 4.82 -3.58
N THR A 82 5.75 4.02 -4.61
CA THR A 82 4.78 3.80 -5.67
C THR A 82 4.49 2.32 -5.87
N PHE A 83 3.25 2.02 -6.19
CA PHE A 83 2.83 0.71 -6.66
C PHE A 83 2.15 0.85 -8.01
N LYS A 84 2.55 0.00 -8.96
CA LYS A 84 1.92 -0.10 -10.27
C LYS A 84 1.66 -1.56 -10.61
N SER A 85 0.40 -1.93 -10.76
CA SER A 85 0.04 -3.28 -11.14
C SER A 85 0.52 -3.62 -12.55
N THR A 86 0.92 -4.87 -12.74
CA THR A 86 1.30 -5.44 -14.04
C THR A 86 0.32 -6.51 -14.52
N GLY A 87 -0.60 -6.91 -13.65
CA GLY A 87 -1.65 -7.85 -14.01
C GLY A 87 -2.58 -8.18 -12.84
N LEU A 88 -3.85 -8.39 -13.19
CA LEU A 88 -4.88 -8.85 -12.27
C LEU A 88 -5.45 -10.17 -12.78
N ARG A 89 -5.76 -11.08 -11.86
CA ARG A 89 -6.39 -12.38 -12.17
C ARG A 89 -7.40 -12.74 -11.10
N LYS A 90 -8.62 -13.07 -11.53
CA LYS A 90 -9.65 -13.60 -10.64
C LYS A 90 -9.30 -15.01 -10.18
N ARG A 91 -9.48 -15.28 -8.91
CA ARG A 91 -9.27 -16.59 -8.27
C ARG A 91 -10.59 -17.35 -8.16
N LYS A 92 -10.50 -18.66 -7.89
CA LYS A 92 -11.68 -19.52 -7.72
C LYS A 92 -12.55 -19.15 -6.51
N ASP A 93 -11.93 -18.55 -5.48
CA ASP A 93 -12.60 -18.09 -4.26
C ASP A 93 -13.26 -16.70 -4.40
N GLY A 94 -13.24 -16.12 -5.59
CA GLY A 94 -13.82 -14.81 -5.88
C GLY A 94 -12.89 -13.62 -5.62
N THR A 95 -11.76 -13.82 -4.97
CA THR A 95 -10.73 -12.79 -4.77
C THR A 95 -9.89 -12.59 -6.04
N TYR A 96 -8.97 -11.63 -6.01
CA TYR A 96 -8.08 -11.34 -7.13
C TYR A 96 -6.62 -11.43 -6.71
N THR A 97 -5.80 -12.02 -7.55
CA THR A 97 -4.34 -11.86 -7.47
C THR A 97 -3.97 -10.59 -8.21
N VAL A 98 -3.28 -9.68 -7.53
CA VAL A 98 -2.74 -8.44 -8.09
C VAL A 98 -1.23 -8.54 -8.08
N ALA A 99 -0.63 -8.65 -9.24
CA ALA A 99 0.82 -8.59 -9.41
C ALA A 99 1.22 -7.17 -9.81
N GLY A 100 2.36 -6.68 -9.32
CA GLY A 100 2.82 -5.34 -9.64
C GLY A 100 4.23 -5.06 -9.17
N ASN A 101 4.69 -3.87 -9.45
CA ASN A 101 5.98 -3.35 -9.02
C ASN A 101 5.78 -2.36 -7.86
N LEU A 102 6.38 -2.66 -6.73
CA LEU A 102 6.53 -1.72 -5.62
C LEU A 102 7.90 -1.06 -5.73
N THR A 103 7.93 0.27 -5.73
CA THR A 103 9.16 1.05 -5.78
C THR A 103 9.30 1.86 -4.51
N MET A 104 10.41 1.67 -3.82
CA MET A 104 10.77 2.37 -2.60
C MET A 104 12.30 2.55 -2.57
N LEU A 105 12.79 3.69 -2.09
CA LEU A 105 14.22 4.01 -2.06
C LEU A 105 14.91 3.85 -3.43
N GLY A 106 14.21 4.19 -4.52
CA GLY A 106 14.71 4.05 -5.88
C GLY A 106 14.85 2.60 -6.38
N LYS A 107 14.40 1.61 -5.60
CA LYS A 107 14.44 0.19 -5.96
C LYS A 107 13.03 -0.34 -6.20
N SER A 108 12.85 -1.00 -7.34
CA SER A 108 11.60 -1.62 -7.73
C SER A 108 11.66 -3.13 -7.53
N ARG A 109 10.63 -3.70 -6.91
CA ARG A 109 10.51 -5.15 -6.69
C ARG A 109 9.12 -5.61 -7.11
N LYS A 110 9.06 -6.77 -7.73
CA LYS A 110 7.80 -7.44 -8.05
C LYS A 110 7.19 -7.99 -6.77
N ILE A 111 5.92 -7.65 -6.54
CA ILE A 111 5.13 -8.19 -5.44
C ILE A 111 3.82 -8.73 -5.96
N THR A 112 3.21 -9.61 -5.17
CA THR A 112 1.88 -10.17 -5.44
C THR A 112 1.04 -10.08 -4.19
N ALA A 113 -0.13 -9.48 -4.33
CA ALA A 113 -1.10 -9.32 -3.24
C ALA A 113 -2.42 -10.01 -3.59
N ILE A 114 -3.20 -10.31 -2.57
CA ILE A 114 -4.57 -10.83 -2.72
C ILE A 114 -5.53 -9.69 -2.38
N LEU A 115 -6.39 -9.37 -3.33
CA LEU A 115 -7.41 -8.33 -3.22
C LEU A 115 -8.78 -8.96 -3.05
N THR A 116 -9.49 -8.56 -2.01
CA THR A 116 -10.93 -8.77 -1.86
C THR A 116 -11.65 -7.52 -2.36
N ASP A 117 -12.45 -7.66 -3.39
CA ASP A 117 -13.29 -6.58 -3.93
C ASP A 117 -14.64 -6.63 -3.22
N ALA A 118 -14.98 -5.57 -2.51
CA ALA A 118 -16.26 -5.44 -1.82
C ALA A 118 -17.41 -4.98 -2.73
N GLY A 119 -17.09 -4.65 -3.99
CA GLY A 119 -18.08 -4.21 -4.97
C GLY A 119 -18.35 -2.70 -4.95
N GLU A 120 -19.43 -2.31 -5.61
CA GLU A 120 -19.90 -0.92 -5.69
C GLU A 120 -21.06 -0.65 -4.73
N ALA A 121 -21.12 0.59 -4.24
CA ALA A 121 -22.22 1.14 -3.48
C ALA A 121 -22.52 2.58 -3.94
N ASP A 122 -23.72 3.06 -3.60
CA ASP A 122 -24.07 4.47 -3.77
C ASP A 122 -23.56 5.27 -2.57
N GLY A 123 -22.82 6.33 -2.84
CA GLY A 123 -22.41 7.30 -1.83
C GLY A 123 -23.55 8.23 -1.41
N MET A 124 -23.33 8.97 -0.33
CA MET A 124 -24.36 9.84 0.24
C MET A 124 -24.76 11.01 -0.68
N LYS A 125 -23.95 11.37 -1.64
CA LYS A 125 -24.22 12.42 -2.65
C LYS A 125 -24.61 11.85 -4.01
N GLY A 126 -24.89 10.53 -4.09
CA GLY A 126 -25.27 9.84 -5.32
C GLY A 126 -24.13 9.42 -6.21
N GLU A 127 -22.88 9.65 -5.81
CA GLU A 127 -21.71 9.15 -6.51
C GLU A 127 -21.60 7.62 -6.34
N LYS A 128 -21.05 6.92 -7.33
CA LYS A 128 -20.70 5.51 -7.21
C LYS A 128 -19.35 5.35 -6.53
N ARG A 129 -19.28 4.47 -5.56
CA ARG A 129 -18.07 4.14 -4.81
C ARG A 129 -17.77 2.65 -4.92
N ARG A 130 -16.49 2.29 -4.96
CA ARG A 130 -16.03 0.92 -4.95
C ARG A 130 -15.05 0.72 -3.81
N GLY A 131 -15.22 -0.36 -3.06
CA GLY A 131 -14.37 -0.66 -1.92
C GLY A 131 -13.70 -2.02 -2.03
N GLY A 132 -12.66 -2.20 -1.22
CA GLY A 132 -11.95 -3.45 -1.10
C GLY A 132 -10.81 -3.39 -0.10
N GLU A 133 -10.16 -4.53 0.08
CA GLU A 133 -9.01 -4.64 0.97
C GLU A 133 -7.97 -5.61 0.40
N LEU A 134 -6.71 -5.38 0.73
CA LEU A 134 -5.66 -6.35 0.51
C LEU A 134 -5.58 -7.29 1.73
N ALA A 135 -5.47 -8.59 1.47
CA ALA A 135 -4.99 -9.51 2.47
C ALA A 135 -3.59 -9.09 2.94
N GLU A 136 -3.20 -9.50 4.13
CA GLU A 136 -1.89 -9.20 4.68
C GLU A 136 -0.79 -9.54 3.66
N LEU A 137 -0.01 -8.53 3.30
CA LEU A 137 1.14 -8.65 2.42
C LEU A 137 2.41 -8.47 3.24
N VAL A 138 3.37 -9.37 3.09
CA VAL A 138 4.67 -9.26 3.76
C VAL A 138 5.75 -8.97 2.73
N ILE A 139 6.55 -7.92 2.99
CA ILE A 139 7.74 -7.59 2.21
C ILE A 139 8.96 -7.53 3.13
N ASN A 140 10.14 -7.76 2.59
CA ASN A 140 11.40 -7.55 3.29
C ASN A 140 11.92 -6.15 2.98
N ARG A 141 12.06 -5.30 3.99
CA ARG A 141 12.55 -3.94 3.80
C ARG A 141 13.99 -3.89 3.29
N SER A 142 14.80 -4.89 3.61
CA SER A 142 16.18 -5.02 3.10
C SER A 142 16.25 -5.20 1.58
N ASP A 143 15.23 -5.79 0.95
CA ASP A 143 15.15 -5.92 -0.51
C ASP A 143 15.12 -4.56 -1.22
N PHE A 144 14.71 -3.52 -0.52
CA PHE A 144 14.68 -2.14 -1.00
C PHE A 144 15.89 -1.31 -0.51
N GLY A 145 16.88 -1.95 0.13
CA GLY A 145 18.06 -1.28 0.67
C GLY A 145 17.86 -0.65 2.04
N MET A 146 16.70 -0.83 2.69
CA MET A 146 16.43 -0.39 4.05
C MET A 146 16.91 -1.46 5.06
N GLY A 147 18.23 -1.62 5.17
CA GLY A 147 18.87 -2.65 6.01
C GLY A 147 19.30 -2.17 7.39
N ASN A 148 19.12 -0.89 7.73
CA ASN A 148 19.55 -0.37 9.01
C ASN A 148 18.82 -1.06 10.16
N MET A 149 19.56 -1.48 11.18
CA MET A 149 19.05 -2.15 12.39
C MET A 149 18.24 -3.43 12.13
N VAL A 150 18.46 -4.13 11.02
CA VAL A 150 17.90 -5.48 10.83
C VAL A 150 18.47 -6.39 11.92
N GLY A 151 17.57 -7.05 12.63
CA GLY A 151 17.83 -7.80 13.86
C GLY A 151 16.98 -7.25 14.99
N PRO A 152 17.38 -6.14 15.65
CA PRO A 152 16.53 -5.48 16.67
C PRO A 152 15.19 -5.00 16.13
N ILE A 153 15.17 -4.52 14.88
CA ILE A 153 13.95 -4.22 14.12
C ILE A 153 13.83 -5.27 13.03
N GLY A 154 12.67 -5.91 12.94
CA GLY A 154 12.42 -6.96 11.96
C GLY A 154 12.65 -6.51 10.51
N ASP A 155 12.95 -7.46 9.64
CA ASP A 155 13.04 -7.22 8.20
C ASP A 155 11.68 -7.34 7.51
N ASP A 156 10.83 -8.24 8.02
CA ASP A 156 9.48 -8.45 7.52
C ASP A 156 8.57 -7.29 7.90
N VAL A 157 8.07 -6.58 6.90
CA VAL A 157 7.05 -5.54 7.05
C VAL A 157 5.72 -6.11 6.59
N HIS A 158 4.76 -6.15 7.49
CA HIS A 158 3.40 -6.61 7.23
C HIS A 158 2.54 -5.40 6.84
N ILE A 159 1.94 -5.46 5.67
CA ILE A 159 1.19 -4.36 5.06
C ILE A 159 -0.28 -4.72 5.00
N PHE A 160 -1.12 -3.77 5.39
CA PHE A 160 -2.57 -3.85 5.34
C PHE A 160 -3.08 -2.63 4.58
N LEU A 161 -4.03 -2.83 3.68
CA LEU A 161 -4.62 -1.76 2.92
C LEU A 161 -6.12 -1.99 2.80
N SER A 162 -6.90 -0.99 3.17
CA SER A 162 -8.33 -0.91 2.89
C SER A 162 -8.60 0.35 2.07
N PHE A 163 -9.42 0.25 1.07
CA PHE A 163 -9.69 1.40 0.22
C PHE A 163 -11.17 1.55 -0.11
N GLU A 164 -11.55 2.79 -0.28
CA GLU A 164 -12.76 3.23 -0.94
C GLU A 164 -12.37 4.18 -2.07
N ALA A 165 -12.98 4.05 -3.22
CA ALA A 165 -12.65 4.84 -4.40
C ALA A 165 -13.92 5.34 -5.07
N VAL A 166 -13.88 6.58 -5.54
CA VAL A 166 -15.01 7.27 -6.17
C VAL A 166 -14.90 7.14 -7.68
N LYS A 167 -16.00 6.78 -8.34
CA LYS A 167 -16.08 6.67 -9.79
C LYS A 167 -15.97 8.05 -10.43
N LYS A 168 -15.09 8.16 -11.43
CA LYS A 168 -14.96 9.36 -12.28
C LYS A 168 -16.06 9.45 -13.33
#